data_fdce6a7898863787e75e474e2c3eb4ce
#
_entry.id   fdce6a7898863787e75e474e2c3eb4ce
#
_cell.length_a   1.000
_cell.length_b   1.000
_cell.length_c   1.000
_cell.angle_alpha   90.00
_cell.angle_beta   90.00
_cell.angle_gamma   90.00
#
_symmetry.space_group_name_H-M   'P 1'
#
loop_
_entity.id
_entity.type
_entity.pdbx_description
1 polymer ?
#
loop_
_entity_poly.entity_id
_entity_poly.type
_entity_poly.pdbx_seq_one_letter_code
_entity_poly.pdbx_strand_id
1 'polypeptide(L)'
;MTSGLLLAVTGIGGGAPGEVVPSAVAAPLPGAVIKIDLSGWKLSIPVKNSKGTPTLLEPATPVAPWMVPDANGSLVFWAPSSGGVTTENSNHPRTELDSLKNFPAGSSGQIHTLHATVAVHQEPQDGKGIILGQIHGADSISSVSFVMLRYQRGQVYVSVKQVQKGSKTTNYPLANGVPLNTPFDFGISDMGNGNLVFSITRNGRILRVPAVVPAVFKGATVRFQAGSYQQSDKPAGPLDGGKVTFHKLAEMPVTPSPGTAPRVPAPAATPAPVAPAPIGVAP
;
A
#
# COMPACT_ATOMS: atom_id res chain seq x y z
N MET A 1 70.25 -23.06 14.70
CA MET A 1 70.13 -21.68 14.16
C MET A 1 68.70 -21.48 13.76
N THR A 2 67.91 -20.94 14.65
CA THR A 2 66.44 -20.72 14.47
C THR A 2 66.18 -19.22 14.54
N SER A 3 65.87 -18.65 13.40
CA SER A 3 65.46 -17.23 13.29
C SER A 3 64.02 -17.07 13.72
N GLY A 4 63.81 -16.30 14.78
CA GLY A 4 62.48 -15.89 15.22
C GLY A 4 62.00 -14.65 14.43
N LEU A 5 60.80 -14.69 13.94
CA LEU A 5 60.08 -13.58 13.29
C LEU A 5 59.23 -12.87 14.33
N LEU A 6 59.56 -11.62 14.59
CA LEU A 6 58.84 -10.70 15.49
C LEU A 6 57.68 -10.06 14.73
N LEU A 7 56.43 -10.35 15.13
CA LEU A 7 55.23 -9.72 14.56
C LEU A 7 54.92 -8.46 15.39
N ALA A 8 55.00 -7.30 14.77
CA ALA A 8 54.57 -6.06 15.37
C ALA A 8 53.08 -5.87 15.12
N VAL A 9 52.31 -5.77 16.21
CA VAL A 9 50.90 -5.38 16.19
C VAL A 9 50.83 -3.87 16.27
N THR A 10 50.39 -3.21 15.20
CA THR A 10 50.09 -1.79 15.20
C THR A 10 48.59 -1.55 15.14
N GLY A 11 48.09 -0.82 16.13
CA GLY A 11 47.09 0.23 16.05
C GLY A 11 45.68 -0.13 15.56
N ILE A 12 44.77 -0.26 16.52
CA ILE A 12 43.31 -0.21 16.30
C ILE A 12 42.94 1.25 16.00
N GLY A 13 42.69 1.58 14.73
CA GLY A 13 42.01 2.80 14.34
C GLY A 13 40.50 2.61 14.49
N GLY A 14 39.87 3.33 15.43
CA GLY A 14 38.42 3.41 15.55
C GLY A 14 37.84 4.10 14.32
N GLY A 15 37.29 3.35 13.39
CA GLY A 15 36.44 3.86 12.32
C GLY A 15 35.03 4.04 12.86
N ALA A 16 34.48 5.23 12.69
CA ALA A 16 33.05 5.48 12.88
C ALA A 16 32.19 4.48 12.08
N PRO A 17 31.00 4.11 12.54
CA PRO A 17 30.13 3.22 11.78
C PRO A 17 29.81 3.89 10.43
N GLY A 18 30.40 3.37 9.37
CA GLY A 18 30.18 3.82 8.01
C GLY A 18 28.72 3.65 7.64
N GLU A 19 28.10 4.73 7.28
CA GLU A 19 26.81 4.80 6.65
C GLU A 19 26.84 3.88 5.41
N VAL A 20 26.15 2.73 5.49
CA VAL A 20 25.97 1.85 4.34
C VAL A 20 24.97 2.51 3.41
N VAL A 21 25.45 3.46 2.63
CA VAL A 21 24.71 3.98 1.49
C VAL A 21 24.74 2.88 0.44
N PRO A 22 23.59 2.32 0.01
CA PRO A 22 23.60 1.38 -1.11
C PRO A 22 24.10 2.13 -2.34
N SER A 23 25.34 1.89 -2.70
CA SER A 23 25.96 2.42 -3.92
C SER A 23 25.35 1.75 -5.13
N ALA A 24 25.02 2.58 -6.11
CA ALA A 24 24.63 2.26 -7.47
C ALA A 24 23.28 1.53 -7.62
N VAL A 25 22.35 2.26 -8.18
CA VAL A 25 21.15 1.71 -8.85
C VAL A 25 21.63 0.68 -9.89
N ALA A 26 21.48 -0.60 -9.57
CA ALA A 26 21.81 -1.66 -10.51
C ALA A 26 20.86 -1.59 -11.71
N ALA A 27 21.43 -1.72 -12.92
CA ALA A 27 20.63 -1.81 -14.14
C ALA A 27 19.62 -2.98 -14.05
N PRO A 28 18.46 -2.89 -14.72
CA PRO A 28 17.48 -3.98 -14.79
C PRO A 28 18.16 -5.27 -15.28
N LEU A 29 17.76 -6.40 -14.69
CA LEU A 29 18.24 -7.72 -15.15
C LEU A 29 17.88 -7.89 -16.64
N PRO A 30 18.84 -8.18 -17.53
CA PRO A 30 18.56 -8.35 -18.93
C PRO A 30 17.62 -9.55 -19.15
N GLY A 31 16.46 -9.34 -19.80
CA GLY A 31 15.62 -10.41 -20.32
C GLY A 31 14.37 -10.78 -19.53
N ALA A 32 14.07 -10.18 -18.40
CA ALA A 32 12.80 -10.43 -17.71
C ALA A 32 11.63 -9.71 -18.44
N VAL A 33 10.68 -10.49 -18.95
CA VAL A 33 9.46 -9.95 -19.58
C VAL A 33 8.51 -9.52 -18.47
N ILE A 34 8.28 -8.21 -18.32
CA ILE A 34 7.31 -7.67 -17.37
C ILE A 34 5.92 -7.82 -17.96
N LYS A 35 4.98 -8.42 -17.19
CA LYS A 35 3.58 -8.60 -17.60
C LYS A 35 2.65 -7.47 -17.18
N ILE A 36 3.15 -6.58 -16.31
CA ILE A 36 2.41 -5.42 -15.81
C ILE A 36 2.75 -4.22 -16.69
N ASP A 37 1.72 -3.58 -17.27
CA ASP A 37 1.92 -2.35 -18.03
C ASP A 37 2.25 -1.19 -17.07
N LEU A 38 3.45 -0.63 -17.24
CA LEU A 38 3.95 0.49 -16.44
C LEU A 38 3.79 1.85 -17.12
N SER A 39 3.29 1.92 -18.36
CA SER A 39 3.21 3.15 -19.16
C SER A 39 2.35 4.26 -18.53
N GLY A 40 1.35 3.87 -17.72
CA GLY A 40 0.47 4.78 -16.98
C GLY A 40 0.95 5.18 -15.58
N TRP A 41 2.21 4.85 -15.23
CA TRP A 41 2.71 4.96 -13.87
C TRP A 41 4.05 5.70 -13.80
N LYS A 42 4.29 6.36 -12.67
CA LYS A 42 5.62 6.75 -12.19
C LYS A 42 5.94 5.95 -10.93
N LEU A 43 7.22 5.72 -10.66
CA LEU A 43 7.70 4.96 -9.53
C LEU A 43 8.37 5.89 -8.52
N SER A 44 7.89 5.88 -7.28
CA SER A 44 8.54 6.51 -6.13
C SER A 44 9.41 5.48 -5.42
N ILE A 45 10.71 5.79 -5.23
CA ILE A 45 11.65 4.95 -4.48
C ILE A 45 12.25 5.72 -3.31
N PRO A 46 12.61 5.03 -2.20
CA PRO A 46 13.10 5.68 -0.99
C PRO A 46 14.59 6.08 -1.07
N VAL A 47 14.99 6.62 -2.21
CA VAL A 47 16.35 7.10 -2.49
C VAL A 47 16.30 8.61 -2.62
N LYS A 48 17.25 9.29 -1.96
CA LYS A 48 17.35 10.75 -1.97
C LYS A 48 17.69 11.28 -3.36
N ASN A 49 16.87 12.18 -3.89
CA ASN A 49 17.18 12.94 -5.09
C ASN A 49 17.98 14.22 -4.75
N SER A 50 18.31 15.03 -5.74
CA SER A 50 19.04 16.30 -5.57
C SER A 50 18.35 17.33 -4.66
N LYS A 51 17.02 17.22 -4.48
CA LYS A 51 16.21 18.07 -3.59
C LYS A 51 16.03 17.50 -2.19
N GLY A 52 16.62 16.33 -1.90
CA GLY A 52 16.50 15.68 -0.59
C GLY A 52 15.19 14.90 -0.38
N THR A 53 14.37 14.75 -1.40
CA THR A 53 13.09 14.01 -1.37
C THR A 53 13.22 12.64 -2.05
N PRO A 54 12.24 11.74 -1.94
CA PRO A 54 12.24 10.48 -2.67
C PRO A 54 12.41 10.68 -4.18
N THR A 55 13.16 9.78 -4.81
CA THR A 55 13.35 9.79 -6.26
C THR A 55 12.10 9.31 -6.96
N LEU A 56 11.68 10.02 -7.99
CA LEU A 56 10.58 9.65 -8.89
C LEU A 56 11.15 9.27 -10.25
N LEU A 57 10.77 8.10 -10.74
CA LEU A 57 11.09 7.61 -12.09
C LEU A 57 9.84 7.68 -12.94
N GLU A 58 9.86 8.49 -14.00
CA GLU A 58 8.77 8.65 -14.95
C GLU A 58 9.31 8.56 -16.37
N PRO A 59 8.87 7.58 -17.17
CA PRO A 59 7.93 6.51 -16.80
C PRO A 59 8.50 5.55 -15.74
N ALA A 60 7.61 4.84 -15.03
CA ALA A 60 8.01 3.84 -14.05
C ALA A 60 8.90 2.78 -14.71
N THR A 61 10.07 2.55 -14.12
CA THR A 61 11.06 1.60 -14.63
C THR A 61 11.58 0.73 -13.47
N PRO A 62 11.71 -0.59 -13.64
CA PRO A 62 12.31 -1.45 -12.64
C PRO A 62 13.71 -1.00 -12.24
N VAL A 63 13.96 -1.01 -10.94
CA VAL A 63 15.24 -0.62 -10.35
C VAL A 63 15.50 -1.41 -9.07
N ALA A 64 16.60 -2.15 -9.04
CA ALA A 64 17.03 -2.90 -7.87
C ALA A 64 17.56 -1.95 -6.77
N PRO A 65 17.33 -2.28 -5.49
CA PRO A 65 16.57 -3.42 -4.99
C PRO A 65 15.05 -3.14 -4.83
N TRP A 66 14.56 -1.96 -5.28
CA TRP A 66 13.28 -1.38 -4.91
C TRP A 66 12.11 -2.03 -5.62
N MET A 67 12.15 -2.07 -6.95
CA MET A 67 11.15 -2.73 -7.79
C MET A 67 11.88 -3.57 -8.83
N VAL A 68 11.76 -4.89 -8.73
CA VAL A 68 12.45 -5.82 -9.64
C VAL A 68 11.47 -6.81 -10.24
N PRO A 69 11.61 -7.18 -11.52
CA PRO A 69 10.83 -8.26 -12.09
C PRO A 69 11.31 -9.60 -11.55
N ASP A 70 10.37 -10.54 -11.30
CA ASP A 70 10.67 -11.94 -11.07
C ASP A 70 10.74 -12.73 -12.39
N ALA A 71 11.09 -14.01 -12.31
CA ALA A 71 11.19 -14.89 -13.49
C ALA A 71 9.85 -15.08 -14.22
N ASN A 72 8.73 -14.79 -13.58
CA ASN A 72 7.37 -14.93 -14.13
C ASN A 72 6.82 -13.62 -14.71
N GLY A 73 7.59 -12.54 -14.66
CA GLY A 73 7.18 -11.21 -15.11
C GLY A 73 6.30 -10.44 -14.11
N SER A 74 6.21 -10.90 -12.88
CA SER A 74 5.62 -10.17 -11.77
C SER A 74 6.61 -9.13 -11.24
N LEU A 75 6.15 -8.15 -10.48
CA LEU A 75 6.99 -7.11 -9.89
C LEU A 75 7.10 -7.29 -8.38
N VAL A 76 8.33 -7.40 -7.89
CA VAL A 76 8.66 -7.47 -6.47
C VAL A 76 9.03 -6.08 -5.98
N PHE A 77 8.28 -5.57 -5.01
CA PHE A 77 8.51 -4.29 -4.35
C PHE A 77 9.14 -4.49 -2.98
N TRP A 78 10.14 -3.67 -2.67
CA TRP A 78 10.80 -3.63 -1.38
C TRP A 78 10.81 -2.21 -0.82
N ALA A 79 10.36 -2.03 0.43
CA ALA A 79 10.47 -0.79 1.17
C ALA A 79 11.08 -1.05 2.55
N PRO A 80 12.28 -0.51 2.87
CA PRO A 80 12.94 -0.72 4.14
C PRO A 80 12.24 0.07 5.26
N SER A 81 12.32 -0.41 6.50
CA SER A 81 11.86 0.33 7.69
C SER A 81 12.86 1.40 8.12
N SER A 82 14.12 1.34 7.64
CA SER A 82 15.18 2.28 7.98
C SER A 82 16.04 2.64 6.77
N GLY A 83 16.74 3.77 6.84
CA GLY A 83 17.72 4.21 5.82
C GLY A 83 17.10 4.72 4.53
N GLY A 84 15.77 4.71 4.40
CA GLY A 84 15.08 5.24 3.24
C GLY A 84 14.63 6.70 3.44
N VAL A 85 14.58 7.47 2.35
CA VAL A 85 14.06 8.84 2.35
C VAL A 85 12.53 8.80 2.29
N THR A 86 11.90 9.69 3.06
CA THR A 86 10.45 9.84 3.13
C THR A 86 9.99 11.18 2.56
N THR A 87 8.71 11.30 2.23
CA THR A 87 8.11 12.60 1.92
C THR A 87 7.91 13.41 3.20
N GLU A 88 7.79 14.74 3.08
CA GLU A 88 7.63 15.68 4.20
C GLU A 88 6.49 15.28 5.17
N ASN A 89 5.42 14.68 4.64
CA ASN A 89 4.24 14.31 5.41
C ASN A 89 4.21 12.82 5.79
N SER A 90 5.34 12.12 5.76
CA SER A 90 5.44 10.69 6.08
C SER A 90 6.74 10.36 6.78
N ASN A 91 6.66 9.49 7.80
CA ASN A 91 7.82 8.94 8.49
C ASN A 91 8.22 7.55 7.97
N HIS A 92 7.52 7.06 6.93
CA HIS A 92 7.69 5.69 6.46
C HIS A 92 8.20 5.67 5.02
N PRO A 93 9.34 5.01 4.76
CA PRO A 93 9.81 4.77 3.39
C PRO A 93 8.83 3.92 2.59
N ARG A 94 8.80 4.15 1.29
CA ARG A 94 7.92 3.44 0.36
C ARG A 94 8.58 3.17 -0.97
N THR A 95 8.14 2.14 -1.63
CA THR A 95 8.34 1.88 -3.05
C THR A 95 6.98 1.68 -3.66
N GLU A 96 6.47 2.70 -4.33
CA GLU A 96 5.10 2.74 -4.86
C GLU A 96 5.05 3.26 -6.29
N LEU A 97 4.17 2.66 -7.07
CA LEU A 97 3.70 3.20 -8.33
C LEU A 97 2.62 4.25 -8.04
N ASP A 98 2.78 5.43 -8.62
CA ASP A 98 1.79 6.50 -8.64
C ASP A 98 1.16 6.55 -10.03
N SER A 99 -0.16 6.46 -10.13
CA SER A 99 -0.85 6.64 -11.40
C SER A 99 -0.65 8.04 -11.97
N LEU A 100 -0.50 8.12 -13.28
CA LEU A 100 -0.49 9.38 -14.03
C LEU A 100 -1.92 9.90 -14.30
N LYS A 101 -2.97 9.08 -14.00
CA LYS A 101 -4.37 9.43 -14.19
C LYS A 101 -5.00 9.93 -12.90
N ASN A 102 -5.52 11.14 -12.95
CA ASN A 102 -6.30 11.70 -11.86
C ASN A 102 -7.80 11.58 -12.15
N PHE A 103 -8.62 11.53 -11.09
CA PHE A 103 -10.08 11.54 -11.18
C PHE A 103 -10.69 12.26 -9.97
N PRO A 104 -11.91 12.84 -10.10
CA PRO A 104 -12.60 13.46 -8.97
C PRO A 104 -13.30 12.40 -8.11
N ALA A 105 -12.89 12.31 -6.84
CA ALA A 105 -13.38 11.31 -5.89
C ALA A 105 -14.91 11.37 -5.74
N GLY A 106 -15.58 10.23 -5.93
CA GLY A 106 -17.01 10.05 -5.74
C GLY A 106 -17.90 10.92 -6.62
N SER A 107 -17.40 11.52 -7.68
CA SER A 107 -18.19 12.46 -8.50
C SER A 107 -17.86 12.44 -9.99
N SER A 108 -17.05 11.50 -10.45
CA SER A 108 -16.63 11.40 -11.86
C SER A 108 -17.76 10.96 -12.81
N GLY A 109 -18.81 10.32 -12.29
CA GLY A 109 -19.82 9.64 -13.11
C GLY A 109 -19.31 8.34 -13.76
N GLN A 110 -18.05 7.97 -13.51
CA GLN A 110 -17.39 6.77 -14.04
C GLN A 110 -16.86 5.93 -12.90
N ILE A 111 -16.79 4.62 -13.12
CA ILE A 111 -16.14 3.72 -12.15
C ILE A 111 -14.64 3.73 -12.41
N HIS A 112 -13.87 4.02 -11.38
CA HIS A 112 -12.41 3.91 -11.37
C HIS A 112 -12.02 2.77 -10.44
N THR A 113 -11.29 1.80 -10.94
CA THR A 113 -10.89 0.61 -10.14
C THR A 113 -9.40 0.37 -10.24
N LEU A 114 -8.75 0.25 -9.10
CA LEU A 114 -7.44 -0.38 -8.95
C LEU A 114 -7.68 -1.85 -8.64
N HIS A 115 -7.20 -2.75 -9.49
CA HIS A 115 -7.26 -4.19 -9.27
C HIS A 115 -5.86 -4.79 -9.28
N ALA A 116 -5.55 -5.67 -8.34
CA ALA A 116 -4.26 -6.34 -8.27
C ALA A 116 -4.38 -7.77 -7.72
N THR A 117 -3.43 -8.63 -8.14
CA THR A 117 -3.12 -9.92 -7.50
C THR A 117 -1.78 -9.77 -6.81
N VAL A 118 -1.73 -9.97 -5.49
CA VAL A 118 -0.52 -9.73 -4.69
C VAL A 118 -0.21 -10.88 -3.74
N ALA A 119 1.07 -11.04 -3.41
CA ALA A 119 1.52 -11.87 -2.29
C ALA A 119 2.47 -11.05 -1.39
N VAL A 120 2.15 -10.96 -0.10
CA VAL A 120 3.03 -10.31 0.89
C VAL A 120 4.06 -11.34 1.37
N HIS A 121 5.34 -11.03 1.27
CA HIS A 121 6.43 -11.91 1.68
C HIS A 121 7.02 -11.55 3.02
N GLN A 122 7.00 -10.26 3.34
CA GLN A 122 7.51 -9.73 4.60
C GLN A 122 6.74 -8.48 4.98
N GLU A 123 6.39 -8.36 6.25
CA GLU A 123 5.94 -7.11 6.86
C GLU A 123 6.97 -6.66 7.92
N PRO A 124 6.99 -5.39 8.33
CA PRO A 124 7.87 -4.93 9.41
C PRO A 124 7.69 -5.75 10.67
N GLN A 125 8.78 -6.04 11.38
CA GLN A 125 8.78 -6.93 12.55
C GLN A 125 7.95 -6.41 13.73
N ASP A 126 7.76 -5.10 13.83
CA ASP A 126 6.86 -4.50 14.82
C ASP A 126 5.37 -4.76 14.54
N GLY A 127 5.05 -5.35 13.38
CA GLY A 127 3.70 -5.71 12.98
C GLY A 127 2.81 -4.53 12.64
N LYS A 128 3.36 -3.38 12.25
CA LYS A 128 2.59 -2.23 11.77
C LYS A 128 2.02 -2.43 10.37
N GLY A 129 2.51 -3.42 9.65
CA GLY A 129 1.99 -3.84 8.35
C GLY A 129 2.44 -2.98 7.18
N ILE A 130 1.76 -3.18 6.05
CA ILE A 130 2.06 -2.56 4.76
C ILE A 130 0.77 -2.03 4.14
N ILE A 131 0.82 -0.89 3.50
CA ILE A 131 -0.21 -0.42 2.56
C ILE A 131 0.18 -0.95 1.18
N LEU A 132 -0.76 -1.65 0.52
CA LEU A 132 -0.58 -2.32 -0.77
C LEU A 132 -1.17 -1.54 -1.93
N GLY A 133 -2.22 -0.76 -1.67
CA GLY A 133 -2.92 0.05 -2.66
C GLY A 133 -3.66 1.20 -2.00
N GLN A 134 -3.80 2.30 -2.74
CA GLN A 134 -4.39 3.54 -2.23
C GLN A 134 -5.26 4.23 -3.28
N ILE A 135 -6.24 5.00 -2.81
CA ILE A 135 -6.65 6.24 -3.47
C ILE A 135 -5.97 7.37 -2.70
N HIS A 136 -5.07 8.07 -3.35
CA HIS A 136 -4.28 9.15 -2.77
C HIS A 136 -4.69 10.49 -3.34
N GLY A 137 -4.67 11.53 -2.53
CA GLY A 137 -4.93 12.88 -2.98
C GLY A 137 -3.91 13.35 -4.03
N ALA A 138 -4.38 14.21 -4.89
CA ALA A 138 -3.56 14.98 -5.82
C ALA A 138 -3.83 16.47 -5.61
N ASP A 139 -3.08 17.32 -6.29
CA ASP A 139 -3.23 18.78 -6.24
C ASP A 139 -3.27 19.32 -4.79
N SER A 140 -4.36 20.00 -4.42
CA SER A 140 -4.51 20.64 -3.10
C SER A 140 -4.54 19.70 -1.92
N ILE A 141 -4.80 18.39 -2.14
CA ILE A 141 -4.78 17.34 -1.11
C ILE A 141 -3.70 16.29 -1.35
N SER A 142 -2.62 16.65 -2.05
CA SER A 142 -1.53 15.75 -2.42
C SER A 142 -0.77 15.11 -1.24
N SER A 143 -0.98 15.59 -0.02
CA SER A 143 -0.43 14.98 1.20
C SER A 143 -1.36 13.97 1.87
N VAL A 144 -2.55 13.70 1.30
CA VAL A 144 -3.60 12.93 1.98
C VAL A 144 -3.79 11.56 1.34
N SER A 145 -3.45 10.50 2.07
CA SER A 145 -3.86 9.13 1.74
C SER A 145 -5.34 8.98 2.09
N PHE A 146 -6.23 9.03 1.10
CA PHE A 146 -7.68 9.01 1.30
C PHE A 146 -8.19 7.61 1.63
N VAL A 147 -7.84 6.62 0.80
CA VAL A 147 -8.17 5.20 0.98
C VAL A 147 -6.90 4.39 1.00
N MET A 148 -6.74 3.49 1.95
CA MET A 148 -5.53 2.68 2.13
C MET A 148 -5.93 1.22 2.35
N LEU A 149 -5.59 0.32 1.41
CA LEU A 149 -5.69 -1.11 1.60
C LEU A 149 -4.44 -1.61 2.30
N ARG A 150 -4.64 -2.24 3.45
CA ARG A 150 -3.58 -2.65 4.37
C ARG A 150 -3.52 -4.16 4.54
N TYR A 151 -2.30 -4.66 4.63
CA TYR A 151 -2.00 -5.99 5.18
C TYR A 151 -1.28 -5.82 6.51
N GLN A 152 -1.77 -6.45 7.56
CA GLN A 152 -1.19 -6.38 8.89
C GLN A 152 -1.42 -7.68 9.66
N ARG A 153 -0.38 -8.42 9.98
CA ARG A 153 -0.43 -9.69 10.74
C ARG A 153 -1.49 -10.66 10.19
N GLY A 154 -1.52 -10.81 8.88
CA GLY A 154 -2.50 -11.66 8.21
C GLY A 154 -3.91 -11.08 8.11
N GLN A 155 -4.15 -9.86 8.56
CA GLN A 155 -5.39 -9.14 8.33
C GLN A 155 -5.28 -8.30 7.07
N VAL A 156 -6.33 -8.33 6.23
CA VAL A 156 -6.48 -7.41 5.10
C VAL A 156 -7.71 -6.55 5.36
N TYR A 157 -7.53 -5.25 5.34
CA TYR A 157 -8.60 -4.28 5.57
C TYR A 157 -8.34 -2.98 4.82
N VAL A 158 -9.39 -2.18 4.63
CA VAL A 158 -9.27 -0.84 4.05
C VAL A 158 -9.55 0.20 5.11
N SER A 159 -8.65 1.17 5.24
CA SER A 159 -8.85 2.38 6.03
C SER A 159 -9.29 3.52 5.12
N VAL A 160 -10.45 4.10 5.38
CA VAL A 160 -10.96 5.30 4.69
C VAL A 160 -10.86 6.49 5.63
N LYS A 161 -10.09 7.49 5.23
CA LYS A 161 -9.91 8.72 6.00
C LYS A 161 -11.19 9.54 6.01
N GLN A 162 -11.59 10.05 7.17
CA GLN A 162 -12.85 10.78 7.36
C GLN A 162 -12.66 12.31 7.35
N VAL A 163 -11.41 12.76 7.40
CA VAL A 163 -11.02 14.17 7.46
C VAL A 163 -9.77 14.39 6.62
N GLN A 164 -9.61 15.56 6.01
CA GLN A 164 -8.39 15.87 5.25
C GLN A 164 -7.18 16.08 6.17
N LYS A 165 -7.38 16.70 7.33
CA LYS A 165 -6.34 16.90 8.34
C LYS A 165 -6.61 16.02 9.57
N GLY A 166 -5.54 15.45 10.14
CA GLY A 166 -5.64 14.53 11.30
C GLY A 166 -5.73 13.05 10.89
N SER A 167 -6.01 12.17 11.86
CA SER A 167 -5.89 10.70 11.72
C SER A 167 -7.21 9.93 11.74
N LYS A 168 -8.38 10.62 11.75
CA LYS A 168 -9.67 9.94 11.83
C LYS A 168 -9.92 9.08 10.59
N THR A 169 -10.07 7.77 10.80
CA THR A 169 -10.35 6.77 9.76
C THR A 169 -11.51 5.86 10.16
N THR A 170 -12.17 5.26 9.17
CA THR A 170 -13.06 4.12 9.33
C THR A 170 -12.43 2.91 8.66
N ASN A 171 -12.37 1.78 9.37
CA ASN A 171 -11.79 0.56 8.85
C ASN A 171 -12.86 -0.41 8.35
N TYR A 172 -12.61 -1.02 7.21
CA TYR A 172 -13.47 -1.99 6.55
C TYR A 172 -12.72 -3.32 6.43
N PRO A 173 -12.98 -4.32 7.30
CA PRO A 173 -12.33 -5.62 7.23
C PRO A 173 -12.67 -6.35 5.94
N LEU A 174 -11.67 -6.98 5.30
CA LEU A 174 -11.85 -7.81 4.10
C LEU A 174 -11.51 -9.26 4.35
N ALA A 175 -10.42 -9.56 5.06
CA ALA A 175 -10.03 -10.92 5.38
C ALA A 175 -9.17 -11.00 6.65
N ASN A 176 -9.23 -12.16 7.30
CA ASN A 176 -8.33 -12.53 8.39
C ASN A 176 -7.60 -13.82 8.03
N GLY A 177 -6.45 -14.04 8.68
CA GLY A 177 -5.66 -15.26 8.51
C GLY A 177 -5.13 -15.45 7.08
N VAL A 178 -4.73 -14.36 6.40
CA VAL A 178 -4.02 -14.41 5.12
C VAL A 178 -2.53 -14.67 5.43
N PRO A 179 -1.98 -15.86 5.12
CA PRO A 179 -0.58 -16.12 5.41
C PRO A 179 0.34 -15.32 4.51
N LEU A 180 1.57 -15.05 4.97
CA LEU A 180 2.64 -14.58 4.09
C LEU A 180 2.83 -15.57 2.92
N ASN A 181 3.33 -15.09 1.79
CA ASN A 181 3.59 -15.84 0.56
C ASN A 181 2.34 -16.45 -0.09
N THR A 182 1.14 -16.06 0.33
CA THR A 182 -0.13 -16.54 -0.25
C THR A 182 -0.74 -15.46 -1.12
N PRO A 183 -0.93 -15.72 -2.43
CA PRO A 183 -1.57 -14.75 -3.32
C PRO A 183 -3.05 -14.53 -2.98
N PHE A 184 -3.50 -13.29 -3.15
CA PHE A 184 -4.91 -12.91 -3.12
C PHE A 184 -5.15 -11.74 -4.11
N ASP A 185 -6.38 -11.65 -4.60
CA ASP A 185 -6.79 -10.50 -5.40
C ASP A 185 -7.44 -9.45 -4.53
N PHE A 186 -7.19 -8.18 -4.83
CA PHE A 186 -7.95 -7.09 -4.24
C PHE A 186 -8.45 -6.10 -5.29
N GLY A 187 -9.51 -5.37 -4.94
CA GLY A 187 -10.01 -4.25 -5.71
C GLY A 187 -10.36 -3.06 -4.81
N ILE A 188 -10.00 -1.86 -5.26
CA ILE A 188 -10.42 -0.59 -4.69
C ILE A 188 -11.15 0.15 -5.78
N SER A 189 -12.46 0.34 -5.64
CA SER A 189 -13.29 1.00 -6.65
C SER A 189 -13.92 2.27 -6.09
N ASP A 190 -13.72 3.37 -6.78
CA ASP A 190 -14.57 4.56 -6.70
C ASP A 190 -15.67 4.41 -7.75
N MET A 191 -16.92 4.40 -7.31
CA MET A 191 -18.07 4.16 -8.18
C MET A 191 -18.52 5.40 -8.96
N GLY A 192 -17.84 6.55 -8.76
CA GLY A 192 -18.14 7.83 -9.41
C GLY A 192 -19.45 8.48 -9.00
N ASN A 193 -20.14 7.95 -8.02
CA ASN A 193 -21.48 8.37 -7.57
C ASN A 193 -21.57 8.61 -6.05
N GLY A 194 -20.42 8.78 -5.39
CA GLY A 194 -20.32 8.94 -3.94
C GLY A 194 -20.12 7.65 -3.16
N ASN A 195 -20.08 6.51 -3.83
CA ASN A 195 -19.85 5.20 -3.21
C ASN A 195 -18.45 4.68 -3.54
N LEU A 196 -17.93 3.87 -2.62
CA LEU A 196 -16.72 3.06 -2.76
C LEU A 196 -17.11 1.59 -2.66
N VAL A 197 -16.37 0.71 -3.33
CA VAL A 197 -16.49 -0.73 -3.16
C VAL A 197 -15.09 -1.31 -3.02
N PHE A 198 -14.86 -2.03 -1.94
CA PHE A 198 -13.63 -2.78 -1.70
C PHE A 198 -13.90 -4.25 -1.91
N SER A 199 -12.97 -4.96 -2.52
CA SER A 199 -13.12 -6.40 -2.74
C SER A 199 -11.84 -7.15 -2.42
N ILE A 200 -12.01 -8.39 -2.02
CA ILE A 200 -10.95 -9.39 -1.92
C ILE A 200 -11.46 -10.71 -2.51
N THR A 201 -10.59 -11.37 -3.30
CA THR A 201 -10.83 -12.74 -3.76
C THR A 201 -9.77 -13.65 -3.17
N ARG A 202 -10.21 -14.69 -2.48
CA ARG A 202 -9.34 -15.69 -1.87
C ARG A 202 -10.03 -17.05 -1.90
N ASN A 203 -9.28 -18.10 -2.28
CA ASN A 203 -9.80 -19.47 -2.35
C ASN A 203 -11.12 -19.58 -3.16
N GLY A 204 -11.17 -18.88 -4.30
CA GLY A 204 -12.37 -18.84 -5.17
C GLY A 204 -13.56 -18.06 -4.63
N ARG A 205 -13.47 -17.46 -3.44
CA ARG A 205 -14.54 -16.66 -2.84
C ARG A 205 -14.26 -15.18 -2.96
N ILE A 206 -15.27 -14.42 -3.34
CA ILE A 206 -15.21 -12.96 -3.46
C ILE A 206 -16.02 -12.34 -2.33
N LEU A 207 -15.40 -11.49 -1.52
CA LEU A 207 -16.07 -10.58 -0.61
C LEU A 207 -16.07 -9.18 -1.21
N ARG A 208 -17.19 -8.47 -1.13
CA ARG A 208 -17.32 -7.05 -1.49
C ARG A 208 -17.84 -6.28 -0.30
N VAL A 209 -17.20 -5.17 0.03
CA VAL A 209 -17.58 -4.32 1.16
C VAL A 209 -17.83 -2.91 0.64
N PRO A 210 -19.09 -2.42 0.71
CA PRO A 210 -19.43 -1.07 0.30
C PRO A 210 -19.00 -0.05 1.36
N ALA A 211 -18.67 1.15 0.90
CA ALA A 211 -18.40 2.31 1.74
C ALA A 211 -18.90 3.58 1.03
N VAL A 212 -18.84 4.72 1.71
CA VAL A 212 -19.25 6.02 1.16
C VAL A 212 -18.03 6.92 1.13
N VAL A 213 -17.90 7.71 0.06
CA VAL A 213 -16.92 8.80 0.00
C VAL A 213 -17.31 9.87 1.01
N PRO A 214 -16.49 10.15 2.04
CA PRO A 214 -16.78 11.22 2.99
C PRO A 214 -16.91 12.56 2.29
N ALA A 215 -17.85 13.40 2.72
CA ALA A 215 -18.19 14.64 2.06
C ALA A 215 -16.98 15.57 1.82
N VAL A 216 -16.00 15.55 2.73
CA VAL A 216 -14.76 16.35 2.64
C VAL A 216 -13.82 15.93 1.50
N PHE A 217 -14.03 14.75 0.90
CA PHE A 217 -13.26 14.25 -0.24
C PHE A 217 -14.05 14.25 -1.55
N LYS A 218 -15.38 14.46 -1.51
CA LYS A 218 -16.21 14.44 -2.72
C LYS A 218 -15.77 15.53 -3.69
N GLY A 219 -15.44 15.14 -4.92
CA GLY A 219 -14.94 16.04 -5.97
C GLY A 219 -13.45 16.40 -5.84
N ALA A 220 -12.77 15.99 -4.78
CA ALA A 220 -11.32 16.22 -4.67
C ALA A 220 -10.56 15.40 -5.71
N THR A 221 -9.51 15.99 -6.29
CA THR A 221 -8.65 15.30 -7.25
C THR A 221 -7.84 14.21 -6.53
N VAL A 222 -7.95 12.98 -7.01
CA VAL A 222 -7.26 11.81 -6.47
C VAL A 222 -6.69 10.94 -7.58
N ARG A 223 -5.77 10.03 -7.22
CA ARG A 223 -5.19 9.02 -8.11
C ARG A 223 -4.97 7.72 -7.35
N PHE A 224 -4.72 6.63 -8.08
CA PHE A 224 -4.30 5.38 -7.48
C PHE A 224 -2.80 5.35 -7.20
N GLN A 225 -2.44 4.61 -6.14
CA GLN A 225 -1.08 4.18 -5.85
C GLN A 225 -1.07 2.70 -5.52
N ALA A 226 0.04 2.00 -5.85
CA ALA A 226 0.19 0.58 -5.57
C ALA A 226 1.67 0.22 -5.35
N GLY A 227 1.95 -0.65 -4.36
CA GLY A 227 3.33 -1.06 -4.10
C GLY A 227 3.54 -1.57 -2.68
N SER A 228 4.71 -1.27 -2.13
CA SER A 228 5.06 -1.53 -0.74
C SER A 228 5.24 -0.22 0.01
N TYR A 229 4.27 0.14 0.84
CA TYR A 229 4.38 1.27 1.76
C TYR A 229 4.33 0.75 3.19
N GLN A 230 5.50 0.41 3.72
CA GLN A 230 5.65 -0.12 5.06
C GLN A 230 5.29 0.94 6.12
N GLN A 231 4.84 0.53 7.31
CA GLN A 231 4.25 1.42 8.30
C GLN A 231 5.00 1.42 9.65
N SER A 232 6.18 0.81 9.71
CA SER A 232 7.02 0.83 10.90
C SER A 232 7.84 2.13 10.98
N ASP A 233 7.91 2.67 12.17
CA ASP A 233 8.84 3.71 12.60
C ASP A 233 9.90 3.18 13.61
N LYS A 234 9.90 1.85 13.82
CA LYS A 234 10.79 1.14 14.75
C LYS A 234 11.49 -0.02 14.06
N PRO A 235 12.46 0.26 13.18
CA PRO A 235 13.15 -0.80 12.44
C PRO A 235 13.88 -1.77 13.38
N ALA A 236 13.72 -3.06 13.16
CA ALA A 236 14.41 -4.11 13.89
C ALA A 236 15.82 -4.41 13.33
N GLY A 237 16.17 -3.82 12.19
CA GLY A 237 17.46 -3.98 11.55
C GLY A 237 17.45 -3.54 10.07
N PRO A 238 18.59 -3.65 9.38
CA PRO A 238 18.73 -3.14 8.01
C PRO A 238 17.92 -3.92 6.96
N LEU A 239 17.51 -5.16 7.27
CA LEU A 239 16.66 -6.00 6.41
C LEU A 239 15.20 -5.99 6.84
N ASP A 240 14.82 -5.15 7.82
CA ASP A 240 13.44 -4.97 8.22
C ASP A 240 12.71 -4.06 7.25
N GLY A 241 11.45 -4.43 6.93
CA GLY A 241 10.65 -3.67 5.97
C GLY A 241 9.49 -4.45 5.39
N GLY A 242 8.91 -3.89 4.33
CA GLY A 242 7.81 -4.48 3.59
C GLY A 242 8.25 -5.03 2.24
N LYS A 243 7.93 -6.32 1.96
CA LYS A 243 8.19 -6.97 0.67
C LYS A 243 6.93 -7.57 0.11
N VAL A 244 6.56 -7.20 -1.11
CA VAL A 244 5.35 -7.68 -1.77
C VAL A 244 5.61 -7.95 -3.25
N THR A 245 5.01 -9.02 -3.79
CA THR A 245 4.98 -9.27 -5.24
C THR A 245 3.61 -8.91 -5.77
N PHE A 246 3.58 -8.13 -6.85
CA PHE A 246 2.42 -7.89 -7.69
C PHE A 246 2.50 -8.82 -8.89
N HIS A 247 1.59 -9.79 -8.95
CA HIS A 247 1.45 -10.70 -10.09
C HIS A 247 0.60 -10.09 -11.20
N LYS A 248 -0.36 -9.24 -10.80
CA LYS A 248 -1.22 -8.45 -11.70
C LYS A 248 -1.43 -7.07 -11.07
N LEU A 249 -1.52 -6.06 -11.91
CA LEU A 249 -1.90 -4.70 -11.53
C LEU A 249 -2.55 -4.04 -12.73
N ALA A 250 -3.73 -3.47 -12.54
CA ALA A 250 -4.44 -2.72 -13.56
C ALA A 250 -5.28 -1.61 -12.96
N GLU A 251 -5.30 -0.47 -13.64
CA GLU A 251 -6.31 0.57 -13.49
C GLU A 251 -7.35 0.41 -14.59
N MET A 252 -8.61 0.31 -14.20
CA MET A 252 -9.72 0.18 -15.13
C MET A 252 -10.70 1.33 -14.93
N PRO A 253 -10.76 2.30 -15.85
CA PRO A 253 -11.92 3.16 -15.98
C PRO A 253 -13.05 2.34 -16.63
N VAL A 254 -14.19 2.25 -15.97
CA VAL A 254 -15.38 1.60 -16.53
C VAL A 254 -16.49 2.62 -16.59
N THR A 255 -17.01 2.89 -17.79
CA THR A 255 -18.25 3.64 -17.94
C THR A 255 -19.38 2.78 -17.38
N PRO A 256 -20.22 3.27 -16.43
CA PRO A 256 -21.34 2.50 -15.92
C PRO A 256 -22.24 2.11 -17.08
N SER A 257 -22.55 0.80 -17.21
CA SER A 257 -23.58 0.37 -18.13
C SER A 257 -24.93 0.87 -17.57
N PRO A 258 -25.78 1.54 -18.35
CA PRO A 258 -27.09 1.96 -17.87
C PRO A 258 -27.85 0.71 -17.38
N GLY A 259 -28.06 0.57 -16.08
CA GLY A 259 -28.81 -0.54 -15.48
C GLY A 259 -28.11 -1.37 -14.42
N THR A 260 -26.80 -1.20 -14.18
CA THR A 260 -26.05 -2.04 -13.22
C THR A 260 -25.59 -1.29 -11.97
N ALA A 261 -26.40 -0.42 -11.42
CA ALA A 261 -26.12 0.12 -10.08
C ALA A 261 -26.27 -1.02 -9.04
N PRO A 262 -25.23 -1.39 -8.28
CA PRO A 262 -25.39 -2.32 -7.17
C PRO A 262 -26.40 -1.72 -6.20
N ARG A 263 -27.50 -2.42 -5.97
CA ARG A 263 -28.48 -2.03 -4.95
C ARG A 263 -27.77 -2.14 -3.60
N VAL A 264 -27.44 -1.00 -3.00
CA VAL A 264 -26.94 -0.95 -1.62
C VAL A 264 -28.01 -1.58 -0.73
N PRO A 265 -27.73 -2.67 0.01
CA PRO A 265 -28.70 -3.18 0.98
C PRO A 265 -29.01 -2.06 1.96
N ALA A 266 -30.29 -1.83 2.24
CA ALA A 266 -30.71 -0.92 3.29
C ALA A 266 -30.01 -1.33 4.61
N PRO A 267 -29.57 -0.39 5.45
CA PRO A 267 -29.00 -0.72 6.74
C PRO A 267 -30.03 -1.59 7.49
N ALA A 268 -29.53 -2.69 8.07
CA ALA A 268 -30.37 -3.58 8.87
C ALA A 268 -31.10 -2.74 9.93
N ALA A 269 -32.43 -2.87 9.97
CA ALA A 269 -33.24 -2.16 10.94
C ALA A 269 -32.72 -2.47 12.35
N THR A 270 -32.44 -1.45 13.12
CA THR A 270 -32.08 -1.60 14.53
C THR A 270 -33.19 -2.38 15.23
N PRO A 271 -32.89 -3.50 15.92
CA PRO A 271 -33.92 -4.23 16.63
C PRO A 271 -34.56 -3.30 17.66
N ALA A 272 -35.91 -3.33 17.68
CA ALA A 272 -36.67 -2.54 18.64
C ALA A 272 -36.28 -2.92 20.08
N PRO A 273 -36.26 -1.98 21.03
CA PRO A 273 -35.96 -2.27 22.43
C PRO A 273 -36.95 -3.28 22.97
N VAL A 274 -36.45 -4.38 23.52
CA VAL A 274 -37.24 -5.39 24.21
C VAL A 274 -37.85 -4.74 25.47
N ALA A 275 -39.18 -4.73 25.55
CA ALA A 275 -39.84 -4.23 26.74
C ALA A 275 -39.47 -5.07 27.97
N PRO A 276 -39.22 -4.46 29.15
CA PRO A 276 -38.94 -5.20 30.37
C PRO A 276 -40.11 -6.06 30.78
N ALA A 277 -39.79 -7.31 31.16
CA ALA A 277 -40.80 -8.25 31.66
C ALA A 277 -41.46 -7.71 32.95
N PRO A 278 -42.78 -7.93 33.17
CA PRO A 278 -43.45 -7.49 34.37
C PRO A 278 -42.89 -8.23 35.59
N ILE A 279 -42.55 -7.46 36.64
CA ILE A 279 -42.10 -7.99 37.94
C ILE A 279 -43.34 -8.61 38.60
N GLY A 280 -43.37 -9.94 38.70
CA GLY A 280 -44.39 -10.64 39.45
C GLY A 280 -44.21 -10.38 40.95
N VAL A 281 -45.22 -9.77 41.58
CA VAL A 281 -45.35 -9.68 43.03
C VAL A 281 -45.94 -11.02 43.48
N ALA A 282 -45.16 -11.79 44.23
CA ALA A 282 -45.63 -13.00 44.91
C ALA A 282 -46.39 -12.62 46.22
N PRO A 283 -47.36 -13.41 46.62
CA PRO A 283 -48.23 -13.14 47.79
C PRO A 283 -47.52 -13.25 49.13
#